data_5b4293b6404abc51c0e9880e5988d45e
#
_entry.id   5b4293b6404abc51c0e9880e5988d45e
#
_cell.length_a   1.000
_cell.length_b   1.000
_cell.length_c   1.000
_cell.angle_alpha   90.00
_cell.angle_beta   90.00
_cell.angle_gamma   90.00
#
_symmetry.space_group_name_H-M   'P 1'
#
loop_
_entity.id
_entity.type
_entity.pdbx_description
1 polymer ?
#
loop_
_entity_poly.entity_id
_entity_poly.type
_entity_poly.pdbx_seq_one_letter_code
_entity_poly.pdbx_strand_id
1 'polypeptide(L)'
;MKNIYLYFVFILILVPKNLFSQSIKSKDNYTYQVREETGDLNNDGKIDKITVKMDTVDETRPLRLQIFLSKSNGKLTLAVSSTKIIEPQYPVENQGKFNGYQIPSFLIENGILKMWSEIKGGNITYDFKYQNSNFELIYVNKITNNATKGYTDENTVFTETKFDLITGIRTETDEISGSTKALKVRKKRVLIRPLPKIQDFKFSDKELY
;
A
#
# COMPACT_ATOMS: atom_id res chain seq x y z
N MET A 1 -57.90 39.07 -55.62
CA MET A 1 -56.57 39.17 -55.05
C MET A 1 -56.40 38.10 -53.98
N LYS A 2 -55.64 37.04 -54.30
CA LYS A 2 -55.46 35.89 -53.42
C LYS A 2 -54.11 36.00 -52.73
N ASN A 3 -54.10 36.08 -51.40
CA ASN A 3 -52.90 36.11 -50.60
C ASN A 3 -52.38 34.67 -50.40
N ILE A 4 -51.21 34.41 -50.93
CA ILE A 4 -50.49 33.14 -50.71
C ILE A 4 -49.61 33.33 -49.48
N TYR A 5 -49.93 32.66 -48.37
CA TYR A 5 -49.09 32.53 -47.21
C TYR A 5 -48.06 31.42 -47.45
N LEU A 6 -46.80 31.83 -47.56
CA LEU A 6 -45.68 30.94 -47.67
C LEU A 6 -45.29 30.43 -46.28
N TYR A 7 -45.62 29.18 -45.93
CA TYR A 7 -45.15 28.54 -44.66
C TYR A 7 -43.72 28.06 -44.84
N PHE A 8 -42.81 28.76 -44.22
CA PHE A 8 -41.45 28.26 -44.02
C PHE A 8 -41.45 27.23 -42.94
N VAL A 9 -41.40 25.94 -43.29
CA VAL A 9 -41.19 24.83 -42.36
C VAL A 9 -39.69 24.76 -42.06
N PHE A 10 -39.31 25.23 -40.91
CA PHE A 10 -37.96 25.05 -40.37
C PHE A 10 -37.82 23.63 -39.87
N ILE A 11 -37.30 22.72 -40.71
CA ILE A 11 -36.91 21.36 -40.29
C ILE A 11 -35.63 21.48 -39.47
N LEU A 12 -35.77 21.48 -38.13
CA LEU A 12 -34.66 21.38 -37.22
C LEU A 12 -34.12 19.93 -37.28
N ILE A 13 -33.07 19.72 -38.07
CA ILE A 13 -32.36 18.44 -38.11
C ILE A 13 -31.64 18.27 -36.79
N LEU A 14 -32.26 17.55 -35.85
CA LEU A 14 -31.62 17.02 -34.65
C LEU A 14 -30.61 15.95 -35.06
N VAL A 15 -29.37 16.39 -35.35
CA VAL A 15 -28.25 15.44 -35.49
C VAL A 15 -27.96 14.91 -34.09
N PRO A 16 -28.17 13.61 -33.82
CA PRO A 16 -27.69 13.04 -32.57
C PRO A 16 -26.18 13.13 -32.57
N LYS A 17 -25.61 14.06 -31.80
CA LYS A 17 -24.20 14.04 -31.48
C LYS A 17 -23.98 12.79 -30.62
N ASN A 18 -23.75 11.67 -31.28
CA ASN A 18 -23.09 10.53 -30.65
C ASN A 18 -21.69 11.03 -30.29
N LEU A 19 -21.58 11.67 -29.14
CA LEU A 19 -20.32 11.84 -28.44
C LEU A 19 -19.88 10.41 -28.08
N PHE A 20 -19.20 9.75 -29.01
CA PHE A 20 -18.31 8.67 -28.67
C PHE A 20 -17.26 9.29 -27.74
N SER A 21 -17.55 9.33 -26.47
CA SER A 21 -16.53 9.42 -25.44
C SER A 21 -15.68 8.16 -25.61
N GLN A 22 -14.71 8.25 -26.53
CA GLN A 22 -13.60 7.32 -26.51
C GLN A 22 -12.94 7.57 -25.14
N SER A 23 -13.24 6.70 -24.18
CA SER A 23 -12.44 6.59 -23.00
C SER A 23 -11.03 6.28 -23.50
N ILE A 24 -10.21 7.31 -23.59
CA ILE A 24 -8.78 7.17 -23.80
C ILE A 24 -8.35 6.30 -22.60
N LYS A 25 -8.20 5.00 -22.83
CA LYS A 25 -7.56 4.12 -21.87
C LYS A 25 -6.20 4.75 -21.60
N SER A 26 -6.05 5.45 -20.49
CA SER A 26 -4.77 5.99 -20.12
C SER A 26 -3.77 4.85 -20.17
N LYS A 27 -2.69 5.05 -20.92
CA LYS A 27 -1.64 4.05 -21.07
C LYS A 27 -1.17 3.70 -19.65
N ASP A 28 -1.22 2.42 -19.30
CA ASP A 28 -0.69 1.96 -18.02
C ASP A 28 0.84 2.06 -18.05
N ASN A 29 1.40 3.03 -17.34
CA ASN A 29 2.83 3.30 -17.29
C ASN A 29 3.58 2.47 -16.24
N TYR A 30 2.87 1.73 -15.36
CA TYR A 30 3.49 0.83 -14.38
C TYR A 30 3.98 -0.46 -15.06
N THR A 31 5.03 -0.33 -15.87
CA THR A 31 5.54 -1.42 -16.71
C THR A 31 6.79 -2.08 -16.14
N TYR A 32 7.57 -1.38 -15.30
CA TYR A 32 8.80 -1.91 -14.74
C TYR A 32 8.53 -2.65 -13.43
N GLN A 33 8.69 -3.98 -13.44
CA GLN A 33 8.49 -4.82 -12.27
C GLN A 33 9.70 -4.77 -11.35
N VAL A 34 9.49 -4.39 -10.08
CA VAL A 34 10.56 -4.24 -9.07
C VAL A 34 10.50 -5.30 -7.98
N ARG A 35 9.33 -5.91 -7.72
CA ARG A 35 9.14 -7.02 -6.77
C ARG A 35 8.10 -7.99 -7.31
N GLU A 36 8.29 -9.25 -6.97
CA GLU A 36 7.30 -10.31 -7.15
C GLU A 36 7.46 -11.34 -6.02
N GLU A 37 6.34 -11.76 -5.46
CA GLU A 37 6.26 -12.85 -4.48
C GLU A 37 5.08 -13.74 -4.80
N THR A 38 5.21 -15.02 -4.49
CA THR A 38 4.17 -16.02 -4.71
C THR A 38 3.99 -16.89 -3.47
N GLY A 39 2.77 -17.28 -3.18
CA GLY A 39 2.40 -18.13 -2.05
C GLY A 39 0.90 -18.19 -1.88
N ASP A 40 0.41 -19.02 -0.98
CA ASP A 40 -1.01 -19.14 -0.68
C ASP A 40 -1.41 -18.07 0.34
N LEU A 41 -2.07 -16.99 -0.12
CA LEU A 41 -2.48 -15.84 0.69
C LEU A 41 -3.83 -16.02 1.41
N ASN A 42 -4.65 -16.93 0.90
CA ASN A 42 -6.03 -17.11 1.40
C ASN A 42 -6.27 -18.51 1.99
N ASN A 43 -5.21 -19.33 2.08
CA ASN A 43 -5.23 -20.72 2.57
C ASN A 43 -6.19 -21.62 1.78
N ASP A 44 -6.29 -21.44 0.46
CA ASP A 44 -7.11 -22.28 -0.42
C ASP A 44 -6.29 -23.37 -1.15
N GLY A 45 -5.00 -23.47 -0.83
CA GLY A 45 -4.05 -24.44 -1.40
C GLY A 45 -3.54 -24.05 -2.79
N LYS A 46 -3.82 -22.83 -3.29
CA LYS A 46 -3.35 -22.35 -4.59
C LYS A 46 -2.32 -21.24 -4.44
N ILE A 47 -1.48 -21.13 -5.45
CA ILE A 47 -0.46 -20.09 -5.47
C ILE A 47 -1.05 -18.78 -5.96
N ASP A 48 -1.06 -17.79 -5.07
CA ASP A 48 -1.39 -16.41 -5.32
C ASP A 48 -0.13 -15.62 -5.68
N LYS A 49 -0.30 -14.36 -6.08
CA LYS A 49 0.81 -13.56 -6.56
C LYS A 49 0.70 -12.11 -6.09
N ILE A 50 1.85 -11.57 -5.69
CA ILE A 50 2.05 -10.13 -5.43
C ILE A 50 3.02 -9.58 -6.45
N THR A 51 2.76 -8.39 -6.96
CA THR A 51 3.70 -7.64 -7.79
C THR A 51 3.79 -6.20 -7.31
N VAL A 52 5.00 -5.63 -7.37
CA VAL A 52 5.19 -4.18 -7.29
C VAL A 52 5.78 -3.71 -8.61
N LYS A 53 5.12 -2.75 -9.23
CA LYS A 53 5.56 -2.15 -10.49
C LYS A 53 5.76 -0.67 -10.33
N MET A 54 6.76 -0.14 -11.03
CA MET A 54 7.12 1.27 -11.04
C MET A 54 6.66 1.91 -12.35
N ASP A 55 6.13 3.12 -12.26
CA ASP A 55 6.02 4.03 -13.39
C ASP A 55 7.38 4.73 -13.57
N THR A 56 8.05 4.44 -14.69
CA THR A 56 9.36 5.03 -15.01
C THR A 56 9.24 6.28 -15.89
N VAL A 57 8.03 6.65 -16.29
CA VAL A 57 7.75 7.84 -17.09
C VAL A 57 7.50 9.06 -16.19
N ASP A 58 6.81 8.84 -15.07
CA ASP A 58 6.59 9.87 -14.05
C ASP A 58 7.91 10.14 -13.28
N GLU A 59 8.29 11.42 -13.16
CA GLU A 59 9.53 11.84 -12.51
C GLU A 59 9.58 11.44 -11.03
N THR A 60 8.44 11.33 -10.36
CA THR A 60 8.36 10.87 -8.96
C THR A 60 8.56 9.37 -8.82
N ARG A 61 8.52 8.61 -9.92
CA ARG A 61 8.62 7.15 -9.97
C ARG A 61 7.72 6.47 -8.95
N PRO A 62 6.41 6.66 -9.02
CA PRO A 62 5.48 6.03 -8.10
C PRO A 62 5.44 4.52 -8.30
N LEU A 63 5.07 3.82 -7.21
CA LEU A 63 5.03 2.37 -7.15
C LEU A 63 3.59 1.88 -6.98
N ARG A 64 3.23 0.81 -7.69
CA ARG A 64 1.92 0.17 -7.60
C ARG A 64 2.07 -1.25 -7.09
N LEU A 65 1.50 -1.49 -5.91
CA LEU A 65 1.28 -2.84 -5.38
C LEU A 65 0.03 -3.44 -6.02
N GLN A 66 0.12 -4.69 -6.47
CA GLN A 66 -1.02 -5.49 -6.91
C GLN A 66 -0.97 -6.87 -6.28
N ILE A 67 -2.12 -7.34 -5.80
CA ILE A 67 -2.30 -8.70 -5.25
C ILE A 67 -3.31 -9.42 -6.13
N PHE A 68 -2.95 -10.61 -6.56
CA PHE A 68 -3.78 -11.48 -7.39
C PHE A 68 -4.05 -12.78 -6.64
N LEU A 69 -5.32 -13.18 -6.58
CA LEU A 69 -5.75 -14.46 -6.04
C LEU A 69 -6.05 -15.44 -7.16
N SER A 70 -5.63 -16.70 -6.97
CA SER A 70 -5.88 -17.79 -7.88
C SER A 70 -7.32 -18.31 -7.75
N LYS A 71 -7.99 -18.49 -8.89
CA LYS A 71 -9.29 -19.17 -8.96
C LYS A 71 -9.10 -20.69 -9.07
N SER A 72 -10.21 -21.43 -8.95
CA SER A 72 -10.24 -22.88 -9.10
C SER A 72 -9.70 -23.38 -10.45
N ASN A 73 -9.78 -22.57 -11.50
CA ASN A 73 -9.27 -22.86 -12.84
C ASN A 73 -7.79 -22.40 -13.03
N GLY A 74 -7.10 -22.01 -11.97
CA GLY A 74 -5.70 -21.50 -12.02
C GLY A 74 -5.55 -20.07 -12.54
N LYS A 75 -6.65 -19.38 -12.92
CA LYS A 75 -6.58 -18.01 -13.39
C LYS A 75 -6.40 -17.04 -12.23
N LEU A 76 -5.41 -16.18 -12.32
CA LEU A 76 -5.18 -15.08 -11.39
C LEU A 76 -6.23 -13.97 -11.58
N THR A 77 -6.79 -13.48 -10.48
CA THR A 77 -7.75 -12.37 -10.45
C THR A 77 -7.23 -11.29 -9.53
N LEU A 78 -7.22 -10.05 -10.01
CA LEU A 78 -6.80 -8.90 -9.22
C LEU A 78 -7.74 -8.70 -8.02
N ALA A 79 -7.19 -8.78 -6.82
CA ALA A 79 -7.88 -8.55 -5.55
C ALA A 79 -7.61 -7.15 -4.99
N VAL A 80 -6.37 -6.66 -5.13
CA VAL A 80 -5.94 -5.35 -4.63
C VAL A 80 -5.07 -4.66 -5.67
N SER A 81 -5.25 -3.35 -5.82
CA SER A 81 -4.33 -2.46 -6.53
C SER A 81 -4.22 -1.14 -5.76
N SER A 82 -3.01 -0.75 -5.36
CA SER A 82 -2.76 0.48 -4.60
C SER A 82 -1.46 1.14 -5.06
N THR A 83 -1.52 2.46 -5.22
CA THR A 83 -0.35 3.33 -5.44
C THR A 83 -0.02 4.18 -4.22
N LYS A 84 -0.68 3.94 -3.09
CA LYS A 84 -0.58 4.77 -1.88
C LYS A 84 0.24 4.12 -0.77
N ILE A 85 0.37 2.78 -0.78
CA ILE A 85 1.00 2.02 0.30
C ILE A 85 2.53 2.13 0.30
N ILE A 86 3.12 2.38 -0.87
CA ILE A 86 4.56 2.54 -1.04
C ILE A 86 4.84 3.98 -1.46
N GLU A 87 5.78 4.61 -0.77
CA GLU A 87 6.21 5.96 -1.09
C GLU A 87 6.88 6.01 -2.48
N PRO A 88 6.60 7.03 -3.30
CA PRO A 88 7.34 7.26 -4.53
C PRO A 88 8.84 7.37 -4.27
N GLN A 89 9.68 6.96 -5.22
CA GLN A 89 11.14 7.01 -5.04
C GLN A 89 11.68 8.45 -4.98
N TYR A 90 10.99 9.39 -5.65
CA TYR A 90 11.35 10.81 -5.73
C TYR A 90 10.12 11.68 -5.41
N PRO A 91 9.65 11.68 -4.14
CA PRO A 91 8.41 12.38 -3.79
C PRO A 91 8.54 13.90 -3.97
N VAL A 92 7.44 14.55 -4.35
CA VAL A 92 7.38 16.00 -4.54
C VAL A 92 7.72 16.73 -3.24
N GLU A 93 7.28 16.21 -2.12
CA GLU A 93 7.52 16.75 -0.76
C GLU A 93 9.01 16.81 -0.43
N ASN A 94 9.82 15.95 -1.06
CA ASN A 94 11.28 15.94 -0.95
C ASN A 94 11.97 16.68 -2.12
N GLN A 95 11.25 17.62 -2.78
CA GLN A 95 11.76 18.41 -3.92
C GLN A 95 12.29 17.53 -5.07
N GLY A 96 11.69 16.37 -5.30
CA GLY A 96 12.11 15.41 -6.32
C GLY A 96 13.46 14.74 -6.05
N LYS A 97 13.97 14.80 -4.82
CA LYS A 97 15.15 14.02 -4.40
C LYS A 97 14.73 12.61 -4.00
N PHE A 98 15.66 11.68 -4.14
CA PHE A 98 15.46 10.30 -3.67
C PHE A 98 15.06 10.28 -2.19
N ASN A 99 14.05 9.48 -1.86
CA ASN A 99 13.50 9.40 -0.49
C ASN A 99 14.43 8.71 0.52
N GLY A 100 15.52 8.08 0.05
CA GLY A 100 16.53 7.43 0.90
C GLY A 100 16.15 6.03 1.36
N TYR A 101 14.98 5.50 1.02
CA TYR A 101 14.50 4.19 1.47
C TYR A 101 14.51 3.15 0.35
N GLN A 102 14.72 1.90 0.75
CA GLN A 102 14.53 0.78 -0.15
C GLN A 102 13.04 0.54 -0.42
N ILE A 103 12.76 0.03 -1.62
CA ILE A 103 11.41 -0.45 -1.94
C ILE A 103 11.07 -1.60 -0.98
N PRO A 104 9.91 -1.58 -0.32
CA PRO A 104 9.52 -2.60 0.64
C PRO A 104 9.71 -4.02 0.12
N SER A 105 10.11 -4.93 0.99
CA SER A 105 10.12 -6.37 0.73
C SER A 105 8.81 -7.01 1.21
N PHE A 106 8.47 -8.11 0.55
CA PHE A 106 7.26 -8.87 0.83
C PHE A 106 7.61 -10.33 1.07
N LEU A 107 6.89 -10.97 1.97
CA LEU A 107 6.99 -12.39 2.26
C LEU A 107 5.57 -12.93 2.46
N ILE A 108 5.30 -14.11 1.89
CA ILE A 108 4.04 -14.83 2.11
C ILE A 108 4.35 -16.07 2.94
N GLU A 109 3.80 -16.14 4.13
CA GLU A 109 4.02 -17.23 5.07
C GLU A 109 2.73 -17.57 5.84
N ASN A 110 2.30 -18.82 5.79
CA ASN A 110 1.12 -19.32 6.51
C ASN A 110 -0.17 -18.49 6.27
N GLY A 111 -0.40 -18.06 5.03
CA GLY A 111 -1.55 -17.23 4.67
C GLY A 111 -1.47 -15.77 5.15
N ILE A 112 -0.30 -15.33 5.59
CA ILE A 112 -0.03 -13.97 6.02
C ILE A 112 0.87 -13.29 4.98
N LEU A 113 0.47 -12.11 4.55
CA LEU A 113 1.31 -11.20 3.79
C LEU A 113 2.07 -10.31 4.77
N LYS A 114 3.39 -10.46 4.81
CA LYS A 114 4.29 -9.59 5.57
C LYS A 114 4.89 -8.55 4.62
N MET A 115 4.79 -7.27 4.99
CA MET A 115 5.43 -6.15 4.29
C MET A 115 6.43 -5.49 5.23
N TRP A 116 7.71 -5.58 4.90
CA TRP A 116 8.78 -4.92 5.62
C TRP A 116 9.20 -3.63 4.92
N SER A 117 9.34 -2.55 5.66
CA SER A 117 9.73 -1.23 5.15
C SER A 117 10.76 -0.57 6.05
N GLU A 118 11.71 0.11 5.45
CA GLU A 118 12.54 1.07 6.17
C GLU A 118 11.73 2.31 6.56
N ILE A 119 12.04 2.86 7.71
CA ILE A 119 11.53 4.14 8.19
C ILE A 119 12.69 4.94 8.80
N LYS A 120 12.48 6.22 9.05
CA LYS A 120 13.49 7.05 9.71
C LYS A 120 13.89 6.44 11.05
N GLY A 121 15.17 6.11 11.18
CA GLY A 121 15.74 5.54 12.40
C GLY A 121 15.35 4.10 12.70
N GLY A 122 14.90 3.32 11.68
CA GLY A 122 14.55 1.93 11.94
C GLY A 122 13.80 1.24 10.81
N ASN A 123 12.93 0.33 11.18
CA ASN A 123 12.10 -0.43 10.24
C ASN A 123 10.72 -0.75 10.85
N ILE A 124 9.81 -1.16 9.97
CA ILE A 124 8.46 -1.58 10.36
C ILE A 124 8.02 -2.76 9.50
N THR A 125 7.40 -3.74 10.14
CA THR A 125 6.74 -4.87 9.48
C THR A 125 5.25 -4.79 9.73
N TYR A 126 4.47 -4.99 8.67
CA TYR A 126 3.02 -5.09 8.70
C TYR A 126 2.61 -6.50 8.28
N ASP A 127 1.77 -7.16 9.09
CA ASP A 127 1.19 -8.44 8.76
C ASP A 127 -0.28 -8.26 8.36
N PHE A 128 -0.58 -8.59 7.11
CA PHE A 128 -1.94 -8.58 6.57
C PHE A 128 -2.45 -10.00 6.40
N LYS A 129 -3.70 -10.24 6.79
CA LYS A 129 -4.39 -11.50 6.60
C LYS A 129 -5.59 -11.33 5.69
N TYR A 130 -5.76 -12.28 4.75
CA TYR A 130 -6.97 -12.32 3.93
C TYR A 130 -8.12 -12.88 4.75
N GLN A 131 -9.10 -12.04 5.02
CA GLN A 131 -10.33 -12.37 5.72
C GLN A 131 -11.42 -11.39 5.34
N ASN A 132 -12.70 -11.78 5.44
CA ASN A 132 -13.83 -10.92 5.08
C ASN A 132 -13.69 -10.31 3.67
N SER A 133 -13.13 -11.10 2.72
CA SER A 133 -12.84 -10.67 1.33
C SER A 133 -11.88 -9.47 1.22
N ASN A 134 -11.07 -9.20 2.23
CA ASN A 134 -10.09 -8.11 2.27
C ASN A 134 -8.77 -8.60 2.87
N PHE A 135 -7.69 -7.89 2.58
CA PHE A 135 -6.42 -8.02 3.31
C PHE A 135 -6.43 -7.02 4.46
N GLU A 136 -6.66 -7.52 5.66
CA GLU A 136 -6.78 -6.71 6.89
C GLU A 136 -5.48 -6.75 7.68
N LEU A 137 -5.04 -5.58 8.17
CA LEU A 137 -3.87 -5.45 9.05
C LEU A 137 -4.17 -6.09 10.40
N ILE A 138 -3.40 -7.10 10.77
CA ILE A 138 -3.59 -7.84 12.01
C ILE A 138 -2.47 -7.62 13.03
N TYR A 139 -1.26 -7.28 12.56
CA TYR A 139 -0.11 -7.11 13.43
C TYR A 139 0.87 -6.10 12.86
N VAL A 140 1.53 -5.35 13.74
CA VAL A 140 2.62 -4.43 13.42
C VAL A 140 3.78 -4.69 14.37
N ASN A 141 4.99 -4.78 13.80
CA ASN A 141 6.24 -4.71 14.56
C ASN A 141 7.07 -3.54 14.04
N LYS A 142 7.36 -2.56 14.87
CA LYS A 142 8.16 -1.39 14.54
C LYS A 142 9.36 -1.30 15.47
N ILE A 143 10.54 -1.18 14.89
CA ILE A 143 11.79 -0.97 15.63
C ILE A 143 12.33 0.39 15.22
N THR A 144 12.57 1.26 16.19
CA THR A 144 13.20 2.57 16.01
C THR A 144 14.34 2.75 17.00
N ASN A 145 15.25 3.66 16.69
CA ASN A 145 16.34 4.05 17.59
C ASN A 145 16.41 5.57 17.73
N ASN A 146 17.06 6.02 18.79
CA ASN A 146 17.27 7.43 19.09
C ASN A 146 18.63 7.96 18.61
N ALA A 147 19.31 7.25 17.70
CA ALA A 147 20.59 7.68 17.16
C ALA A 147 20.46 9.01 16.41
N THR A 148 21.22 10.02 16.82
CA THR A 148 21.12 11.38 16.25
C THR A 148 21.96 11.60 14.99
N LYS A 149 22.97 10.74 14.76
CA LYS A 149 23.96 10.89 13.68
C LYS A 149 23.94 9.76 12.65
N GLY A 150 22.88 8.94 12.64
CA GLY A 150 22.76 7.82 11.69
C GLY A 150 23.59 6.57 12.03
N TYR A 151 24.35 6.57 13.11
CA TYR A 151 25.03 5.38 13.65
C TYR A 151 24.67 5.16 15.10
N THR A 152 24.59 3.89 15.47
CA THR A 152 24.32 3.44 16.83
C THR A 152 25.61 3.36 17.62
N ASP A 153 25.54 3.69 18.90
CA ASP A 153 26.60 3.53 19.89
C ASP A 153 26.09 2.73 21.10
N GLU A 154 26.93 2.58 22.11
CA GLU A 154 26.59 1.85 23.34
C GLU A 154 25.44 2.49 24.15
N ASN A 155 25.15 3.78 23.92
CA ASN A 155 24.07 4.51 24.59
C ASN A 155 22.81 4.57 23.75
N THR A 156 22.83 4.03 22.53
CA THR A 156 21.68 4.04 21.64
C THR A 156 20.56 3.19 22.23
N VAL A 157 19.38 3.78 22.37
CA VAL A 157 18.19 3.09 22.82
C VAL A 157 17.38 2.68 21.58
N PHE A 158 17.06 1.40 21.51
CA PHE A 158 16.11 0.84 20.56
C PHE A 158 14.75 0.71 21.22
N THR A 159 13.71 1.15 20.53
CA THR A 159 12.33 0.94 20.96
C THR A 159 11.67 -0.04 20.00
N GLU A 160 11.32 -1.21 20.49
CA GLU A 160 10.47 -2.16 19.76
C GLU A 160 9.01 -1.95 20.16
N THR A 161 8.16 -1.74 19.15
CA THR A 161 6.70 -1.67 19.30
C THR A 161 6.06 -2.89 18.64
N LYS A 162 5.41 -3.74 19.42
CA LYS A 162 4.58 -4.85 18.98
C LYS A 162 3.12 -4.49 19.16
N PHE A 163 2.34 -4.50 18.11
CA PHE A 163 0.92 -4.19 18.16
C PHE A 163 0.09 -5.29 17.51
N ASP A 164 -0.55 -6.08 18.33
CA ASP A 164 -1.55 -7.06 17.91
C ASP A 164 -2.91 -6.36 17.78
N LEU A 165 -3.35 -6.11 16.55
CA LEU A 165 -4.62 -5.42 16.29
C LEU A 165 -5.83 -6.31 16.54
N ILE A 166 -5.67 -7.65 16.54
CA ILE A 166 -6.75 -8.58 16.84
C ILE A 166 -7.17 -8.44 18.29
N THR A 167 -6.21 -8.48 19.21
CA THR A 167 -6.44 -8.34 20.66
C THR A 167 -6.47 -6.88 21.12
N GLY A 168 -5.93 -5.97 20.32
CA GLY A 168 -5.73 -4.57 20.65
C GLY A 168 -4.57 -4.35 21.62
N ILE A 169 -3.68 -5.32 21.82
CA ILE A 169 -2.55 -5.18 22.75
C ILE A 169 -1.37 -4.55 22.03
N ARG A 170 -0.93 -3.38 22.51
CA ARG A 170 0.30 -2.72 22.09
C ARG A 170 1.32 -2.75 23.22
N THR A 171 2.51 -3.28 22.92
CA THR A 171 3.65 -3.34 23.84
C THR A 171 4.81 -2.56 23.24
N GLU A 172 5.44 -1.71 24.01
CA GLU A 172 6.66 -0.99 23.65
C GLU A 172 7.76 -1.38 24.63
N THR A 173 8.92 -1.80 24.11
CA THR A 173 10.08 -2.23 24.89
C THR A 173 11.28 -1.38 24.49
N ASP A 174 11.91 -0.72 25.43
CA ASP A 174 13.15 0.02 25.25
C ASP A 174 14.34 -0.84 25.70
N GLU A 175 15.37 -0.94 24.86
CA GLU A 175 16.60 -1.69 25.13
C GLU A 175 17.81 -0.85 24.73
N ILE A 176 18.92 -0.95 25.49
CA ILE A 176 20.19 -0.33 25.10
C ILE A 176 20.91 -1.23 24.08
N SER A 177 21.61 -0.63 23.16
CA SER A 177 22.46 -1.31 22.17
C SER A 177 23.39 -2.33 22.87
N GLY A 178 23.38 -3.58 22.34
CA GLY A 178 24.20 -4.67 22.90
C GLY A 178 23.71 -5.28 24.22
N SER A 179 22.60 -4.80 24.81
CA SER A 179 21.97 -5.37 25.99
C SER A 179 20.78 -6.25 25.60
N THR A 180 20.59 -7.36 26.28
CA THR A 180 19.38 -8.19 26.18
C THR A 180 18.35 -7.87 27.27
N LYS A 181 18.66 -6.91 28.16
CA LYS A 181 17.80 -6.53 29.27
C LYS A 181 16.98 -5.30 28.91
N ALA A 182 15.66 -5.45 28.97
CA ALA A 182 14.74 -4.33 28.77
C ALA A 182 14.97 -3.24 29.82
N LEU A 183 15.13 -1.98 29.39
CA LEU A 183 15.14 -0.80 30.25
C LEU A 183 13.75 -0.47 30.75
N LYS A 184 12.78 -0.54 29.85
CA LYS A 184 11.41 -0.16 30.13
C LYS A 184 10.45 -0.94 29.24
N VAL A 185 9.35 -1.39 29.82
CA VAL A 185 8.25 -2.03 29.09
C VAL A 185 6.97 -1.26 29.38
N ARG A 186 6.27 -0.88 28.32
CA ARG A 186 4.96 -0.21 28.39
C ARG A 186 3.94 -1.07 27.65
N LYS A 187 2.78 -1.30 28.26
CA LYS A 187 1.70 -2.06 27.67
C LYS A 187 0.40 -1.29 27.76
N LYS A 188 -0.32 -1.19 26.66
CA LYS A 188 -1.65 -0.55 26.61
C LYS A 188 -2.59 -1.33 25.70
N ARG A 189 -3.89 -1.14 25.92
CA ARG A 189 -4.93 -1.67 25.02
C ARG A 189 -5.44 -0.54 24.12
N VAL A 190 -5.37 -0.78 22.81
CA VAL A 190 -5.84 0.13 21.76
C VAL A 190 -6.69 -0.68 20.79
N LEU A 191 -7.97 -0.43 20.72
CA LEU A 191 -8.86 -1.13 19.78
C LEU A 191 -9.06 -0.28 18.53
N ILE A 192 -8.70 -0.85 17.39
CA ILE A 192 -8.94 -0.28 16.06
C ILE A 192 -9.98 -1.15 15.38
N ARG A 193 -11.15 -0.61 15.13
CA ARG A 193 -12.25 -1.29 14.44
C ARG A 193 -12.97 -0.34 13.49
N PRO A 194 -13.26 -0.74 12.25
CA PRO A 194 -12.81 -1.99 11.63
C PRO A 194 -11.28 -2.04 11.50
N LEU A 195 -10.72 -3.25 11.26
CA LEU A 195 -9.29 -3.40 10.98
C LEU A 195 -8.93 -2.68 9.68
N PRO A 196 -7.78 -1.99 9.64
CA PRO A 196 -7.33 -1.30 8.43
C PRO A 196 -7.13 -2.28 7.27
N LYS A 197 -7.57 -1.89 6.07
CA LYS A 197 -7.42 -2.70 4.87
C LYS A 197 -6.23 -2.22 4.06
N ILE A 198 -5.50 -3.14 3.44
CA ILE A 198 -4.30 -2.83 2.65
C ILE A 198 -4.57 -1.82 1.53
N GLN A 199 -5.74 -1.87 0.88
CA GLN A 199 -6.11 -0.95 -0.19
C GLN A 199 -6.33 0.50 0.29
N ASP A 200 -6.68 0.68 1.56
CA ASP A 200 -6.94 1.99 2.18
C ASP A 200 -5.69 2.54 2.90
N PHE A 201 -4.65 1.69 3.04
CA PHE A 201 -3.42 2.01 3.72
C PHE A 201 -2.56 2.98 2.91
N LYS A 202 -1.94 3.95 3.58
CA LYS A 202 -1.03 4.91 2.98
C LYS A 202 0.35 4.80 3.63
N PHE A 203 1.40 5.08 2.88
CA PHE A 203 2.76 5.11 3.46
C PHE A 203 2.90 6.16 4.57
N SER A 204 2.11 7.24 4.53
CA SER A 204 2.04 8.25 5.60
C SER A 204 1.46 7.73 6.92
N ASP A 205 0.74 6.59 6.90
CA ASP A 205 0.10 6.03 8.10
C ASP A 205 1.10 5.28 9.01
N LYS A 206 2.38 5.19 8.60
CA LYS A 206 3.46 4.50 9.35
C LYS A 206 3.59 4.98 10.81
N GLU A 207 3.24 6.21 11.09
CA GLU A 207 3.36 6.79 12.43
C GLU A 207 2.15 6.51 13.32
N LEU A 208 1.04 6.04 12.75
CA LEU A 208 -0.17 5.75 13.50
C LEU A 208 -0.06 4.45 14.32
N TYR A 209 0.90 3.58 14.00
CA TYR A 209 1.03 2.25 14.59
C TYR A 209 2.29 2.08 15.43
#